data_1a61e912a9c41f968e751102fe48fe2e
#
_entry.id   1a61e912a9c41f968e751102fe48fe2e
#
_cell.length_a   1.000
_cell.length_b   1.000
_cell.length_c   1.000
_cell.angle_alpha   90.00
_cell.angle_beta   90.00
_cell.angle_gamma   90.00
#
_symmetry.space_group_name_H-M   'P 1'
#
loop_
_entity.id
_entity.type
_entity.pdbx_description
1 polymer ?
#
loop_
_entity_poly.entity_id
_entity_poly.type
_entity_poly.pdbx_seq_one_letter_code
_entity_poly.pdbx_strand_id
1 'polypeptide(L)'
;MCVRLSKSVDVDSHVKIRTMLGNKTRSAFLFQNKPQVNAYVKLSKRLQQIEELILPHYEHVWDCCCDHGFLGASLLKKHAQLNVHFVDIVPDLMTQLHDRLMHFFGDDTHRWHTHCLDVAKLPLDRFSGRHLVIIAGVGGDLMMEFIEALETRYKDMPFDYLLCPVHHQYALRQALIQKGFSLHEERLVEENHRFYEMLLVSNQREHGEEIHPIGKHIWQAQSPEQRASIKRYLEKTRQHYSRIAQGQNQQGMDTLAAYQAIELK
;
A
#
# COMPACT_ATOMS: atom_id res chain seq x y z
N MET A 1 -3.07 -3.22 10.04
CA MET A 1 -3.78 -2.77 11.24
C MET A 1 -2.76 -2.06 12.12
N CYS A 2 -2.47 -0.77 11.80
CA CYS A 2 -1.54 0.05 12.59
C CYS A 2 -2.29 0.61 13.79
N VAL A 3 -2.02 0.09 14.97
CA VAL A 3 -2.55 0.62 16.24
C VAL A 3 -1.41 1.27 17.00
N ARG A 4 -1.55 2.54 17.35
CA ARG A 4 -0.69 3.20 18.33
C ARG A 4 -0.93 2.55 19.68
N LEU A 5 0.06 1.88 20.23
CA LEU A 5 0.10 1.45 21.64
C LEU A 5 1.23 2.19 22.36
N SER A 6 0.83 3.19 23.15
CA SER A 6 1.63 3.69 24.26
C SER A 6 1.16 2.97 25.52
N LYS A 7 1.95 2.06 26.07
CA LYS A 7 1.94 1.69 27.49
C LYS A 7 3.25 1.01 27.86
N SER A 8 3.91 1.59 28.85
CA SER A 8 5.02 1.04 29.60
C SER A 8 4.65 -0.28 30.26
N VAL A 9 5.51 -1.29 30.17
CA VAL A 9 5.41 -2.51 30.98
C VAL A 9 6.74 -2.75 31.65
N ASP A 10 6.67 -2.90 32.98
CA ASP A 10 7.73 -3.22 33.93
C ASP A 10 8.35 -4.60 33.64
N VAL A 11 9.64 -4.67 33.92
CA VAL A 11 10.46 -5.88 33.94
C VAL A 11 10.37 -6.48 35.33
N ASP A 12 9.85 -7.67 35.50
CA ASP A 12 10.35 -8.71 36.40
C ASP A 12 9.45 -9.96 36.38
N SER A 13 10.02 -11.09 35.94
CA SER A 13 9.73 -12.39 36.57
C SER A 13 10.63 -13.50 35.95
N HIS A 14 11.45 -14.05 36.84
CA HIS A 14 12.31 -15.20 36.62
C HIS A 14 11.55 -16.46 36.19
N VAL A 15 11.98 -17.15 35.13
CA VAL A 15 11.63 -18.55 34.88
C VAL A 15 12.92 -19.37 34.79
N LYS A 16 12.99 -20.36 35.68
CA LYS A 16 14.09 -21.33 35.83
C LYS A 16 14.20 -22.23 34.61
N ILE A 17 15.37 -22.29 34.01
CA ILE A 17 15.76 -23.30 33.02
C ILE A 17 16.28 -24.51 33.74
N ARG A 18 15.65 -25.67 33.52
CA ARG A 18 16.11 -26.98 34.01
C ARG A 18 16.88 -27.67 32.87
N THR A 19 18.19 -27.77 33.06
CA THR A 19 19.12 -28.49 32.18
C THR A 19 18.90 -29.99 32.30
N MET A 20 18.75 -30.71 31.20
CA MET A 20 19.00 -32.14 31.11
C MET A 20 19.90 -32.42 29.89
N LEU A 21 21.12 -32.79 30.24
CA LEU A 21 22.12 -33.34 29.34
C LEU A 21 21.73 -34.78 28.93
N GLY A 22 21.84 -35.09 27.65
CA GLY A 22 21.74 -36.42 27.09
C GLY A 22 22.53 -36.50 25.79
N ASN A 23 23.80 -36.88 25.90
CA ASN A 23 24.67 -37.24 24.76
C ASN A 23 24.07 -38.40 23.97
N LYS A 24 23.99 -38.26 22.62
CA LYS A 24 24.29 -39.38 21.69
C LYS A 24 24.59 -38.82 20.29
N THR A 25 25.84 -38.98 19.93
CA THR A 25 26.38 -38.98 18.57
C THR A 25 25.65 -39.93 17.67
N ARG A 26 25.20 -39.46 16.49
CA ARG A 26 25.18 -40.29 15.26
C ARG A 26 24.80 -39.46 14.02
N SER A 27 25.75 -39.48 13.10
CA SER A 27 25.60 -39.67 11.67
C SER A 27 25.11 -38.49 10.81
N ALA A 28 26.08 -37.94 10.12
CA ALA A 28 25.88 -37.27 8.82
C ALA A 28 25.18 -38.22 7.85
N PHE A 29 23.93 -37.93 7.50
CA PHE A 29 23.31 -38.38 6.24
C PHE A 29 22.00 -37.58 6.04
N LEU A 30 21.80 -37.17 4.77
CA LEU A 30 20.56 -36.61 4.21
C LEU A 30 20.43 -35.07 4.16
N PHE A 31 21.36 -34.48 3.43
CA PHE A 31 21.03 -33.31 2.61
C PHE A 31 20.45 -33.84 1.27
N GLN A 32 19.19 -34.20 1.28
CA GLN A 32 18.39 -34.36 0.04
C GLN A 32 16.92 -34.31 0.42
N ASN A 33 16.22 -33.37 -0.19
CA ASN A 33 14.80 -32.99 -0.10
C ASN A 33 14.52 -31.81 0.82
N LYS A 34 15.01 -30.61 0.42
CA LYS A 34 14.26 -29.40 0.74
C LYS A 34 12.91 -29.53 0.00
N PRO A 35 11.76 -29.48 0.71
CA PRO A 35 10.51 -29.29 0.00
C PRO A 35 10.71 -27.97 -0.80
N GLN A 36 10.53 -28.04 -2.13
CA GLN A 36 10.27 -26.84 -2.92
C GLN A 36 8.96 -26.28 -2.37
N VAL A 37 9.04 -25.45 -1.36
CA VAL A 37 7.95 -24.59 -0.96
C VAL A 37 7.78 -23.66 -2.15
N ASN A 38 6.76 -23.98 -2.95
CA ASN A 38 6.35 -23.15 -4.08
C ASN A 38 6.24 -21.70 -3.58
N ALA A 39 7.20 -20.87 -3.91
CA ALA A 39 7.30 -19.45 -3.52
C ALA A 39 6.21 -18.58 -4.21
N TYR A 40 5.09 -19.19 -4.60
CA TYR A 40 3.93 -18.53 -5.15
C TYR A 40 2.91 -18.24 -4.06
N VAL A 41 3.13 -17.21 -3.27
CA VAL A 41 2.00 -16.59 -2.57
C VAL A 41 1.18 -15.88 -3.64
N LYS A 42 -0.02 -16.41 -3.92
CA LYS A 42 -0.96 -15.75 -4.82
C LYS A 42 -1.34 -14.41 -4.19
N LEU A 43 -1.00 -13.33 -4.87
CA LEU A 43 -1.42 -11.99 -4.44
C LEU A 43 -2.95 -11.91 -4.35
N SER A 44 -3.46 -11.18 -3.39
CA SER A 44 -4.86 -10.80 -3.34
C SER A 44 -5.23 -10.00 -4.60
N LYS A 45 -6.49 -9.98 -4.97
CA LYS A 45 -6.96 -9.23 -6.15
C LYS A 45 -6.56 -7.75 -6.06
N ARG A 46 -6.65 -7.17 -4.87
CA ARG A 46 -6.22 -5.80 -4.60
C ARG A 46 -4.73 -5.59 -4.92
N LEU A 47 -3.86 -6.45 -4.40
CA LEU A 47 -2.42 -6.33 -4.63
C LEU A 47 -2.04 -6.60 -6.11
N GLN A 48 -2.76 -7.51 -6.79
CA GLN A 48 -2.57 -7.71 -8.23
C GLN A 48 -2.89 -6.44 -9.03
N GLN A 49 -3.99 -5.76 -8.68
CA GLN A 49 -4.36 -4.52 -9.36
C GLN A 49 -3.41 -3.36 -9.04
N ILE A 50 -2.84 -3.30 -7.84
CA ILE A 50 -1.76 -2.36 -7.52
C ILE A 50 -0.54 -2.65 -8.38
N GLU A 51 -0.12 -3.92 -8.48
CA GLU A 51 1.01 -4.34 -9.31
C GLU A 51 0.84 -3.97 -10.79
N GLU A 52 -0.36 -4.14 -11.35
CA GLU A 52 -0.68 -3.79 -12.74
C GLU A 52 -0.63 -2.28 -13.04
N LEU A 53 -0.74 -1.42 -12.03
CA LEU A 53 -0.64 0.04 -12.17
C LEU A 53 0.81 0.55 -12.19
N ILE A 54 1.79 -0.32 -11.92
CA ILE A 54 3.19 0.09 -11.87
C ILE A 54 3.74 0.18 -13.30
N LEU A 55 4.06 1.39 -13.72
CA LEU A 55 4.57 1.66 -15.06
C LEU A 55 6.05 1.28 -15.20
N PRO A 56 6.52 0.86 -16.40
CA PRO A 56 7.88 0.35 -16.60
C PRO A 56 9.00 1.38 -16.40
N HIS A 57 8.68 2.66 -16.34
CA HIS A 57 9.67 3.72 -16.23
C HIS A 57 10.15 4.00 -14.80
N TYR A 58 9.53 3.38 -13.77
CA TYR A 58 10.00 3.50 -12.41
C TYR A 58 11.26 2.66 -12.18
N GLU A 59 12.25 3.26 -11.52
CA GLU A 59 13.50 2.61 -11.13
C GLU A 59 13.46 2.17 -9.67
N HIS A 60 12.73 2.94 -8.82
CA HIS A 60 12.58 2.70 -7.40
C HIS A 60 11.10 2.64 -7.02
N VAL A 61 10.67 1.52 -6.43
CA VAL A 61 9.33 1.35 -5.87
C VAL A 61 9.42 1.17 -4.37
N TRP A 62 8.70 2.02 -3.64
CA TRP A 62 8.62 2.02 -2.18
C TRP A 62 7.31 1.37 -1.76
N ASP A 63 7.35 0.11 -1.34
CA ASP A 63 6.21 -0.63 -0.80
C ASP A 63 6.04 -0.26 0.66
N CYS A 64 5.21 0.76 0.93
CA CYS A 64 5.01 1.34 2.26
C CYS A 64 3.86 0.67 3.02
N CYS A 65 4.04 0.48 4.34
CA CYS A 65 3.18 -0.34 5.16
C CYS A 65 3.11 -1.77 4.61
N CYS A 66 4.29 -2.30 4.24
CA CYS A 66 4.42 -3.49 3.42
C CYS A 66 4.01 -4.79 4.13
N ASP A 67 3.84 -4.76 5.47
CA ASP A 67 3.46 -5.92 6.29
C ASP A 67 4.38 -7.13 5.98
N HIS A 68 3.85 -8.14 5.36
CA HIS A 68 4.62 -9.33 4.96
C HIS A 68 5.40 -9.19 3.65
N GLY A 69 5.36 -8.04 2.97
CA GLY A 69 6.13 -7.75 1.76
C GLY A 69 5.72 -8.54 0.51
N PHE A 70 4.47 -9.03 0.44
CA PHE A 70 4.04 -9.85 -0.69
C PHE A 70 4.03 -9.10 -2.02
N LEU A 71 3.64 -7.81 -2.01
CA LEU A 71 3.64 -6.97 -3.19
C LEU A 71 5.07 -6.78 -3.71
N GLY A 72 5.96 -6.27 -2.86
CA GLY A 72 7.36 -6.03 -3.23
C GLY A 72 8.08 -7.30 -3.68
N ALA A 73 7.83 -8.45 -3.03
CA ALA A 73 8.40 -9.74 -3.45
C ALA A 73 7.91 -10.19 -4.84
N SER A 74 6.63 -9.91 -5.18
CA SER A 74 6.11 -10.17 -6.53
C SER A 74 6.77 -9.26 -7.56
N LEU A 75 6.98 -7.98 -7.22
CA LEU A 75 7.65 -7.00 -8.09
C LEU A 75 9.09 -7.40 -8.39
N LEU A 76 9.87 -7.81 -7.37
CA LEU A 76 11.24 -8.31 -7.56
C LEU A 76 11.32 -9.47 -8.55
N LYS A 77 10.30 -10.34 -8.54
CA LYS A 77 10.23 -11.51 -9.37
C LYS A 77 9.89 -11.21 -10.84
N LYS A 78 9.00 -10.23 -11.05
CA LYS A 78 8.48 -9.90 -12.38
C LYS A 78 9.30 -8.84 -13.12
N HIS A 79 10.00 -7.96 -12.41
CA HIS A 79 10.66 -6.79 -12.95
C HIS A 79 12.15 -6.80 -12.60
N ALA A 80 12.99 -7.31 -13.52
CA ALA A 80 14.43 -7.50 -13.29
C ALA A 80 15.21 -6.20 -13.06
N GLN A 81 14.70 -5.06 -13.53
CA GLN A 81 15.39 -3.75 -13.43
C GLN A 81 14.88 -2.90 -12.25
N LEU A 82 13.88 -3.37 -11.52
CA LEU A 82 13.25 -2.60 -10.46
C LEU A 82 14.01 -2.75 -9.13
N ASN A 83 14.24 -1.62 -8.46
CA ASN A 83 14.69 -1.59 -7.08
C ASN A 83 13.48 -1.47 -6.15
N VAL A 84 13.30 -2.40 -5.23
CA VAL A 84 12.16 -2.44 -4.33
C VAL A 84 12.59 -2.10 -2.90
N HIS A 85 11.97 -1.09 -2.33
CA HIS A 85 12.17 -0.64 -0.96
C HIS A 85 10.98 -1.07 -0.11
N PHE A 86 11.18 -1.99 0.80
CA PHE A 86 10.17 -2.46 1.74
C PHE A 86 10.19 -1.57 2.98
N VAL A 87 9.06 -0.97 3.32
CA VAL A 87 8.97 0.01 4.41
C VAL A 87 7.85 -0.36 5.36
N ASP A 88 8.19 -0.54 6.62
CA ASP A 88 7.22 -0.67 7.72
C ASP A 88 7.84 -0.14 9.01
N ILE A 89 6.99 0.26 9.96
CA ILE A 89 7.43 0.77 11.26
C ILE A 89 7.63 -0.32 12.31
N VAL A 90 7.17 -1.55 12.04
CA VAL A 90 7.19 -2.67 13.00
C VAL A 90 8.49 -3.47 12.88
N PRO A 91 9.41 -3.40 13.88
CA PRO A 91 10.75 -4.01 13.78
C PRO A 91 10.70 -5.53 13.57
N ASP A 92 9.82 -6.25 14.28
CA ASP A 92 9.73 -7.70 14.19
C ASP A 92 9.26 -8.16 12.80
N LEU A 93 8.33 -7.44 12.17
CA LEU A 93 7.90 -7.72 10.80
C LEU A 93 9.05 -7.49 9.81
N MET A 94 9.79 -6.38 9.96
CA MET A 94 10.92 -6.04 9.09
C MET A 94 12.07 -7.03 9.22
N THR A 95 12.35 -7.53 10.43
CA THR A 95 13.35 -8.58 10.65
C THR A 95 12.95 -9.88 9.94
N GLN A 96 11.71 -10.34 10.13
CA GLN A 96 11.19 -11.55 9.48
C GLN A 96 11.14 -11.40 7.95
N LEU A 97 10.80 -10.21 7.45
CA LEU A 97 10.80 -9.91 6.03
C LEU A 97 12.21 -9.96 5.45
N HIS A 98 13.19 -9.35 6.13
CA HIS A 98 14.59 -9.37 5.72
C HIS A 98 15.11 -10.82 5.59
N ASP A 99 14.88 -11.67 6.60
CA ASP A 99 15.30 -13.07 6.58
C ASP A 99 14.67 -13.85 5.40
N ARG A 100 13.40 -13.58 5.09
CA ARG A 100 12.73 -14.17 3.92
C ARG A 100 13.32 -13.67 2.61
N LEU A 101 13.59 -12.37 2.48
CA LEU A 101 14.21 -11.80 1.28
C LEU A 101 15.62 -12.37 1.07
N MET A 102 16.42 -12.49 2.13
CA MET A 102 17.73 -13.17 2.07
C MET A 102 17.61 -14.62 1.61
N HIS A 103 16.57 -15.33 2.07
CA HIS A 103 16.36 -16.72 1.67
C HIS A 103 15.96 -16.90 0.20
N PHE A 104 15.07 -16.04 -0.32
CA PHE A 104 14.48 -16.19 -1.66
C PHE A 104 15.14 -15.32 -2.73
N PHE A 105 15.76 -14.20 -2.36
CA PHE A 105 16.38 -13.21 -3.24
C PHE A 105 17.80 -12.85 -2.79
N GLY A 106 18.51 -13.76 -2.13
CA GLY A 106 19.86 -13.53 -1.60
C GLY A 106 20.89 -13.21 -2.69
N ASP A 107 20.70 -13.73 -3.92
CA ASP A 107 21.55 -13.45 -5.06
C ASP A 107 21.30 -12.04 -5.68
N ASP A 108 20.15 -11.43 -5.35
CA ASP A 108 19.69 -10.13 -5.86
C ASP A 108 19.68 -9.02 -4.81
N THR A 109 20.52 -9.10 -3.78
CA THR A 109 20.53 -8.16 -2.65
C THR A 109 20.72 -6.70 -3.05
N HIS A 110 21.22 -6.43 -4.24
CA HIS A 110 21.38 -5.08 -4.77
C HIS A 110 20.07 -4.44 -5.25
N ARG A 111 19.00 -5.25 -5.45
CA ARG A 111 17.70 -4.78 -5.95
C ARG A 111 16.63 -4.59 -4.87
N TRP A 112 16.91 -4.92 -3.63
CA TRP A 112 15.94 -4.74 -2.55
C TRP A 112 16.57 -4.19 -1.28
N HIS A 113 15.77 -3.37 -0.59
CA HIS A 113 16.16 -2.70 0.63
C HIS A 113 15.03 -2.79 1.66
N THR A 114 15.37 -3.04 2.91
CA THR A 114 14.41 -3.03 4.02
C THR A 114 14.61 -1.80 4.88
N HIS A 115 13.53 -1.07 5.17
CA HIS A 115 13.55 0.16 5.95
C HIS A 115 12.56 0.06 7.12
N CYS A 116 13.07 -0.09 8.35
CA CYS A 116 12.25 -0.02 9.55
C CYS A 116 12.11 1.44 9.98
N LEU A 117 11.17 2.17 9.36
CA LEU A 117 10.97 3.60 9.61
C LEU A 117 9.54 4.05 9.26
N ASP A 118 9.18 5.24 9.72
CA ASP A 118 7.94 5.92 9.38
C ASP A 118 7.98 6.38 7.91
N VAL A 119 6.89 6.17 7.16
CA VAL A 119 6.75 6.60 5.75
C VAL A 119 7.04 8.08 5.57
N ALA A 120 6.68 8.94 6.54
CA ALA A 120 7.02 10.36 6.54
C ALA A 120 8.54 10.66 6.49
N LYS A 121 9.39 9.63 6.67
CA LYS A 121 10.85 9.76 6.75
C LYS A 121 11.58 9.02 5.64
N LEU A 122 10.92 8.64 4.56
CA LEU A 122 11.53 7.96 3.42
C LEU A 122 12.76 8.72 2.92
N PRO A 123 13.90 8.07 2.69
CA PRO A 123 15.12 8.71 2.20
C PRO A 123 15.18 8.69 0.66
N LEU A 124 14.21 9.32 -0.03
CA LEU A 124 14.12 9.30 -1.50
C LEU A 124 15.37 9.88 -2.15
N ASP A 125 15.93 10.92 -1.57
CA ASP A 125 17.12 11.65 -2.03
C ASP A 125 18.43 10.84 -2.03
N ARG A 126 18.42 9.64 -1.43
CA ARG A 126 19.58 8.74 -1.43
C ARG A 126 19.68 7.88 -2.67
N PHE A 127 18.65 7.86 -3.49
CA PHE A 127 18.56 7.01 -4.68
C PHE A 127 18.20 7.89 -5.87
N SER A 128 18.98 7.80 -6.93
CA SER A 128 18.73 8.53 -8.17
C SER A 128 17.80 7.74 -9.09
N GLY A 129 16.93 8.43 -9.83
CA GLY A 129 15.99 7.81 -10.76
C GLY A 129 14.55 8.17 -10.47
N ARG A 130 13.61 7.49 -11.13
CA ARG A 130 12.17 7.73 -10.96
C ARG A 130 11.61 6.89 -9.81
N HIS A 131 10.94 7.56 -8.89
CA HIS A 131 10.37 6.94 -7.70
C HIS A 131 8.85 6.80 -7.80
N LEU A 132 8.35 5.64 -7.34
CA LEU A 132 6.95 5.40 -7.04
C LEU A 132 6.79 5.06 -5.56
N VAL A 133 6.01 5.84 -4.82
CA VAL A 133 5.69 5.60 -3.42
C VAL A 133 4.30 4.95 -3.33
N ILE A 134 4.25 3.66 -3.01
CA ILE A 134 3.01 2.92 -2.84
C ILE A 134 2.59 2.99 -1.38
N ILE A 135 1.40 3.52 -1.10
CA ILE A 135 0.81 3.54 0.25
C ILE A 135 -0.53 2.82 0.19
N ALA A 136 -0.58 1.63 0.76
CA ALA A 136 -1.77 0.79 0.73
C ALA A 136 -2.10 0.19 2.10
N GLY A 137 -3.41 0.04 2.40
CA GLY A 137 -3.87 -0.64 3.62
C GLY A 137 -3.97 0.25 4.86
N VAL A 138 -3.77 1.57 4.72
CA VAL A 138 -4.00 2.58 5.75
C VAL A 138 -5.15 3.51 5.36
N GLY A 139 -5.65 4.32 6.30
CA GLY A 139 -6.71 5.30 6.04
C GLY A 139 -6.20 6.54 5.30
N GLY A 140 -7.12 7.23 4.60
CA GLY A 140 -6.81 8.46 3.86
C GLY A 140 -6.20 9.55 4.73
N ASP A 141 -6.60 9.66 6.01
CA ASP A 141 -6.05 10.65 6.94
C ASP A 141 -4.56 10.46 7.16
N LEU A 142 -4.14 9.22 7.47
CA LEU A 142 -2.72 8.91 7.66
C LEU A 142 -1.93 9.03 6.34
N MET A 143 -2.56 8.70 5.19
CA MET A 143 -1.93 8.95 3.88
C MET A 143 -1.67 10.43 3.66
N MET A 144 -2.61 11.30 4.01
CA MET A 144 -2.43 12.77 3.89
C MET A 144 -1.28 13.27 4.77
N GLU A 145 -1.14 12.73 6.00
CA GLU A 145 0.00 13.06 6.88
C GLU A 145 1.35 12.66 6.22
N PHE A 146 1.42 11.47 5.63
CA PHE A 146 2.63 11.00 4.94
C PHE A 146 2.95 11.85 3.70
N ILE A 147 1.94 12.12 2.87
CA ILE A 147 2.09 12.96 1.67
C ILE A 147 2.57 14.36 2.07
N GLU A 148 1.94 14.99 3.09
CA GLU A 148 2.35 16.31 3.56
C GLU A 148 3.83 16.36 3.99
N ALA A 149 4.26 15.35 4.75
CA ALA A 149 5.64 15.27 5.22
C ALA A 149 6.65 15.08 4.07
N LEU A 150 6.31 14.20 3.09
CA LEU A 150 7.17 13.93 1.94
C LEU A 150 7.23 15.13 0.99
N GLU A 151 6.09 15.76 0.67
CA GLU A 151 6.05 16.97 -0.17
C GLU A 151 6.79 18.15 0.46
N THR A 152 6.72 18.29 1.79
CA THR A 152 7.47 19.33 2.49
C THR A 152 8.98 19.08 2.42
N ARG A 153 9.39 17.81 2.55
CA ARG A 153 10.81 17.42 2.55
C ARG A 153 11.42 17.44 1.15
N TYR A 154 10.65 17.03 0.14
CA TYR A 154 11.12 16.83 -1.24
C TYR A 154 10.44 17.79 -2.23
N LYS A 155 10.29 19.05 -1.83
CA LYS A 155 9.50 20.06 -2.52
C LYS A 155 9.79 20.21 -4.02
N ASP A 156 11.04 20.04 -4.42
CA ASP A 156 11.48 20.20 -5.80
C ASP A 156 11.81 18.87 -6.51
N MET A 157 11.52 17.75 -5.86
CA MET A 157 11.78 16.42 -6.40
C MET A 157 10.52 15.84 -7.04
N PRO A 158 10.55 15.47 -8.33
CA PRO A 158 9.42 14.81 -8.96
C PRO A 158 9.36 13.33 -8.54
N PHE A 159 8.20 12.86 -8.09
CA PHE A 159 7.90 11.46 -7.86
C PHE A 159 6.38 11.21 -7.83
N ASP A 160 6.01 9.97 -7.98
CA ASP A 160 4.63 9.56 -8.09
C ASP A 160 4.19 8.75 -6.87
N TYR A 161 2.89 8.76 -6.61
CA TYR A 161 2.26 7.97 -5.57
C TYR A 161 1.24 6.99 -6.17
N LEU A 162 1.21 5.78 -5.64
CA LEU A 162 0.12 4.83 -5.85
C LEU A 162 -0.61 4.60 -4.53
N LEU A 163 -1.78 5.20 -4.40
CA LEU A 163 -2.55 5.28 -3.17
C LEU A 163 -3.72 4.31 -3.19
N CYS A 164 -3.87 3.50 -2.13
CA CYS A 164 -5.01 2.60 -1.96
C CYS A 164 -5.58 2.71 -0.54
N PRO A 165 -6.35 3.79 -0.24
CA PRO A 165 -6.91 4.04 1.07
C PRO A 165 -7.99 3.03 1.44
N VAL A 166 -8.05 2.64 2.73
CA VAL A 166 -9.12 1.74 3.22
C VAL A 166 -10.40 2.50 3.62
N HIS A 167 -10.30 3.81 3.84
CA HIS A 167 -11.41 4.75 4.09
C HIS A 167 -10.96 6.18 3.81
N HIS A 168 -11.90 7.16 3.86
CA HIS A 168 -11.70 8.61 3.66
C HIS A 168 -11.20 8.97 2.23
N GLN A 169 -11.67 8.23 1.22
CA GLN A 169 -11.29 8.42 -0.18
C GLN A 169 -11.58 9.84 -0.68
N TYR A 170 -12.78 10.36 -0.38
CA TYR A 170 -13.18 11.70 -0.79
C TYR A 170 -12.28 12.79 -0.20
N ALA A 171 -11.99 12.72 1.09
CA ALA A 171 -11.11 13.67 1.76
C ALA A 171 -9.68 13.63 1.18
N LEU A 172 -9.16 12.42 0.93
CA LEU A 172 -7.86 12.23 0.28
C LEU A 172 -7.83 12.89 -1.11
N ARG A 173 -8.85 12.66 -1.97
CA ARG A 173 -8.94 13.27 -3.29
C ARG A 173 -8.97 14.80 -3.21
N GLN A 174 -9.75 15.36 -2.29
CA GLN A 174 -9.79 16.81 -2.07
C GLN A 174 -8.44 17.38 -1.66
N ALA A 175 -7.71 16.71 -0.78
CA ALA A 175 -6.38 17.14 -0.37
C ALA A 175 -5.37 17.11 -1.54
N LEU A 176 -5.41 16.07 -2.37
CA LEU A 176 -4.57 15.96 -3.57
C LEU A 176 -4.89 17.07 -4.58
N ILE A 177 -6.16 17.38 -4.81
CA ILE A 177 -6.61 18.50 -5.67
C ILE A 177 -6.06 19.84 -5.15
N GLN A 178 -6.21 20.10 -3.85
CA GLN A 178 -5.73 21.34 -3.22
C GLN A 178 -4.21 21.51 -3.33
N LYS A 179 -3.47 20.39 -3.29
CA LYS A 179 -2.01 20.38 -3.45
C LYS A 179 -1.55 20.46 -4.93
N GLY A 180 -2.48 20.39 -5.87
CA GLY A 180 -2.19 20.46 -7.30
C GLY A 180 -1.61 19.20 -7.90
N PHE A 181 -1.91 18.04 -7.33
CA PHE A 181 -1.56 16.75 -7.92
C PHE A 181 -2.31 16.50 -9.23
N SER A 182 -1.72 15.70 -10.09
CA SER A 182 -2.36 15.19 -11.31
C SER A 182 -2.60 13.68 -11.24
N LEU A 183 -3.60 13.21 -11.95
CA LEU A 183 -4.01 11.81 -12.03
C LEU A 183 -3.43 11.15 -13.28
N HIS A 184 -2.68 10.06 -13.10
CA HIS A 184 -2.29 9.18 -14.20
C HIS A 184 -3.34 8.13 -14.48
N GLU A 185 -3.79 7.44 -13.44
CA GLU A 185 -4.80 6.37 -13.54
C GLU A 185 -5.55 6.20 -12.21
N GLU A 186 -6.79 5.75 -12.31
CA GLU A 186 -7.57 5.33 -11.15
C GLU A 186 -8.35 4.05 -11.44
N ARG A 187 -8.47 3.19 -10.42
CA ARG A 187 -9.22 1.95 -10.51
C ARG A 187 -10.09 1.72 -9.30
N LEU A 188 -11.19 1.01 -9.49
CA LEU A 188 -12.03 0.46 -8.44
C LEU A 188 -11.91 -1.06 -8.43
N VAL A 189 -11.61 -1.62 -7.26
CA VAL A 189 -11.49 -3.07 -7.07
C VAL A 189 -12.40 -3.54 -5.95
N GLU A 190 -13.17 -4.59 -6.22
CA GLU A 190 -13.93 -5.30 -5.20
C GLU A 190 -13.22 -6.61 -4.84
N GLU A 191 -12.92 -6.77 -3.55
CA GLU A 191 -12.33 -7.97 -2.98
C GLU A 191 -12.97 -8.28 -1.61
N ASN A 192 -13.45 -9.50 -1.42
CA ASN A 192 -14.09 -9.95 -0.18
C ASN A 192 -15.16 -8.96 0.33
N HIS A 193 -16.05 -8.50 -0.56
CA HIS A 193 -17.12 -7.54 -0.29
C HIS A 193 -16.65 -6.16 0.22
N ARG A 194 -15.37 -5.86 0.06
CA ARG A 194 -14.79 -4.54 0.30
C ARG A 194 -14.41 -3.90 -1.03
N PHE A 195 -14.53 -2.57 -1.08
CA PHE A 195 -14.17 -1.79 -2.25
C PHE A 195 -12.94 -0.97 -1.95
N TYR A 196 -12.06 -0.91 -2.93
CA TYR A 196 -10.80 -0.16 -2.85
C TYR A 196 -10.67 0.72 -4.07
N GLU A 197 -10.56 2.02 -3.85
CA GLU A 197 -10.10 2.93 -4.88
C GLU A 197 -8.58 2.92 -4.91
N MET A 198 -8.02 2.94 -6.09
CA MET A 198 -6.59 3.08 -6.34
C MET A 198 -6.37 4.31 -7.18
N LEU A 199 -5.41 5.13 -6.79
CA LEU A 199 -5.03 6.35 -7.49
C LEU A 199 -3.54 6.34 -7.75
N LEU A 200 -3.14 6.33 -9.02
CA LEU A 200 -1.78 6.63 -9.45
C LEU A 200 -1.74 8.12 -9.76
N VAL A 201 -1.00 8.87 -8.95
CA VAL A 201 -0.95 10.34 -9.01
C VAL A 201 0.48 10.85 -8.99
N SER A 202 0.72 12.00 -9.64
CA SER A 202 1.99 12.70 -9.65
C SER A 202 1.92 14.00 -8.84
N ASN A 203 3.02 14.35 -8.18
CA ASN A 203 3.18 15.68 -7.61
C ASN A 203 3.51 16.74 -8.68
N GLN A 204 3.62 16.35 -9.95
CA GLN A 204 3.81 17.22 -11.11
C GLN A 204 2.47 17.47 -11.80
N ARG A 205 1.97 18.70 -11.70
CA ARG A 205 0.65 19.09 -12.21
C ARG A 205 0.45 18.84 -13.71
N GLU A 206 1.51 18.93 -14.47
CA GLU A 206 1.45 18.84 -15.95
C GLU A 206 1.55 17.42 -16.48
N HIS A 207 1.73 16.42 -15.61
CA HIS A 207 2.00 15.05 -16.03
C HIS A 207 0.76 14.16 -16.12
N GLY A 208 -0.45 14.65 -15.84
CA GLY A 208 -1.66 13.84 -15.87
C GLY A 208 -2.95 14.66 -16.00
N GLU A 209 -4.08 14.00 -15.81
CA GLU A 209 -5.41 14.62 -15.79
C GLU A 209 -5.70 15.29 -14.43
N GLU A 210 -6.72 16.14 -14.38
CA GLU A 210 -7.24 16.67 -13.11
C GLU A 210 -7.89 15.54 -12.28
N ILE A 211 -7.58 15.53 -10.98
CA ILE A 211 -8.21 14.60 -10.04
C ILE A 211 -9.66 15.05 -9.82
N HIS A 212 -10.62 14.15 -10.05
CA HIS A 212 -12.02 14.42 -9.74
C HIS A 212 -12.36 14.02 -8.30
N PRO A 213 -13.11 14.85 -7.53
CA PRO A 213 -13.37 14.61 -6.09
C PRO A 213 -14.02 13.27 -5.76
N ILE A 214 -14.84 12.76 -6.68
CA ILE A 214 -15.56 11.49 -6.52
C ILE A 214 -15.10 10.42 -7.53
N GLY A 215 -13.98 10.66 -8.23
CA GLY A 215 -13.51 9.81 -9.31
C GLY A 215 -14.25 10.07 -10.63
N LYS A 216 -13.63 9.71 -11.73
CA LYS A 216 -14.15 9.84 -13.10
C LYS A 216 -14.14 8.48 -13.80
N HIS A 217 -12.98 7.82 -13.83
CA HIS A 217 -12.76 6.57 -14.55
C HIS A 217 -13.27 5.36 -13.76
N ILE A 218 -13.29 5.42 -12.43
CA ILE A 218 -13.80 4.34 -11.57
C ILE A 218 -15.29 4.03 -11.81
N TRP A 219 -16.05 4.92 -12.45
CA TRP A 219 -17.46 4.73 -12.79
C TRP A 219 -17.70 4.13 -14.18
N GLN A 220 -16.64 3.88 -14.94
CA GLN A 220 -16.69 3.34 -16.30
C GLN A 220 -16.50 1.82 -16.27
N ALA A 221 -17.54 1.06 -16.62
CA ALA A 221 -17.48 -0.39 -16.63
C ALA A 221 -17.04 -0.91 -18.01
N GLN A 222 -16.07 -1.84 -18.00
CA GLN A 222 -15.61 -2.55 -19.20
C GLN A 222 -16.21 -3.97 -19.30
N SER A 223 -16.89 -4.45 -18.25
CA SER A 223 -17.58 -5.73 -18.22
C SER A 223 -18.86 -5.66 -17.39
N PRO A 224 -19.83 -6.61 -17.59
CA PRO A 224 -21.02 -6.71 -16.74
C PRO A 224 -20.68 -6.88 -15.25
N GLU A 225 -19.67 -7.65 -14.93
CA GLU A 225 -19.21 -7.91 -13.56
C GLU A 225 -18.69 -6.63 -12.92
N GLN A 226 -17.88 -5.86 -13.67
CA GLN A 226 -17.36 -4.57 -13.20
C GLN A 226 -18.51 -3.57 -13.00
N ARG A 227 -19.50 -3.53 -13.93
CA ARG A 227 -20.70 -2.71 -13.78
C ARG A 227 -21.47 -3.04 -12.48
N ALA A 228 -21.64 -4.32 -12.19
CA ALA A 228 -22.31 -4.77 -10.97
C ALA A 228 -21.52 -4.34 -9.70
N SER A 229 -20.19 -4.44 -9.73
CA SER A 229 -19.30 -4.00 -8.64
C SER A 229 -19.40 -2.48 -8.42
N ILE A 230 -19.31 -1.69 -9.49
CA ILE A 230 -19.45 -0.22 -9.47
C ILE A 230 -20.80 0.19 -8.88
N LYS A 231 -21.90 -0.46 -9.30
CA LYS A 231 -23.24 -0.19 -8.77
C LYS A 231 -23.31 -0.43 -7.26
N ARG A 232 -22.79 -1.56 -6.77
CA ARG A 232 -22.75 -1.86 -5.34
C ARG A 232 -21.88 -0.86 -4.56
N TYR A 233 -20.76 -0.45 -5.14
CA TYR A 233 -19.90 0.56 -4.52
C TYR A 233 -20.59 1.91 -4.40
N LEU A 234 -21.23 2.40 -5.48
CA LEU A 234 -21.97 3.66 -5.49
C LEU A 234 -23.11 3.66 -4.47
N GLU A 235 -23.88 2.57 -4.42
CA GLU A 235 -24.98 2.42 -3.46
C GLU A 235 -24.47 2.45 -2.01
N LYS A 236 -23.42 1.68 -1.69
CA LYS A 236 -22.80 1.67 -0.38
C LYS A 236 -22.26 3.05 0.02
N THR A 237 -21.66 3.77 -0.93
CA THR A 237 -21.10 5.11 -0.73
C THR A 237 -22.21 6.13 -0.47
N ARG A 238 -23.29 6.11 -1.26
CA ARG A 238 -24.47 6.95 -1.04
C ARG A 238 -25.11 6.71 0.33
N GLN A 239 -25.26 5.46 0.74
CA GLN A 239 -25.78 5.10 2.06
C GLN A 239 -24.86 5.59 3.20
N HIS A 240 -23.55 5.51 3.01
CA HIS A 240 -22.59 6.01 3.99
C HIS A 240 -22.71 7.53 4.18
N TYR A 241 -22.67 8.30 3.08
CA TYR A 241 -22.75 9.76 3.16
C TYR A 241 -24.16 10.25 3.50
N SER A 242 -25.22 9.52 3.20
CA SER A 242 -26.57 9.81 3.69
C SER A 242 -26.64 9.79 5.21
N ARG A 243 -25.99 8.82 5.87
CA ARG A 243 -25.91 8.77 7.34
C ARG A 243 -25.09 9.93 7.92
N ILE A 244 -23.99 10.31 7.27
CA ILE A 244 -23.17 11.46 7.70
C ILE A 244 -23.97 12.77 7.54
N ALA A 245 -24.70 12.96 6.44
CA ALA A 245 -25.50 14.14 6.19
C ALA A 245 -26.66 14.33 7.21
N GLN A 246 -27.19 13.24 7.79
CA GLN A 246 -28.18 13.33 8.88
C GLN A 246 -27.66 14.06 10.12
N GLY A 247 -26.33 14.08 10.33
CA GLY A 247 -25.69 14.86 11.39
C GLY A 247 -25.57 16.37 11.10
N GLN A 248 -26.25 16.88 10.05
CA GLN A 248 -26.25 18.29 9.64
C GLN A 248 -24.85 18.86 9.33
N ASN A 249 -23.93 18.01 8.92
CA ASN A 249 -22.59 18.41 8.49
C ASN A 249 -22.65 18.85 7.02
N GLN A 250 -22.35 20.13 6.74
CA GLN A 250 -22.38 20.69 5.38
C GLN A 250 -21.48 19.90 4.42
N GLN A 251 -20.28 19.56 4.84
CA GLN A 251 -19.37 18.77 4.02
C GLN A 251 -19.94 17.39 3.64
N GLY A 252 -20.63 16.74 4.57
CA GLY A 252 -21.33 15.45 4.33
C GLY A 252 -22.46 15.58 3.33
N MET A 253 -23.22 16.69 3.38
CA MET A 253 -24.29 16.99 2.43
C MET A 253 -23.75 17.24 1.03
N ASP A 254 -22.70 18.04 0.90
CA ASP A 254 -22.06 18.36 -0.40
C ASP A 254 -21.46 17.10 -1.03
N THR A 255 -20.81 16.26 -0.22
CA THR A 255 -20.26 14.98 -0.66
C THR A 255 -21.36 14.03 -1.14
N LEU A 256 -22.47 13.93 -0.37
CA LEU A 256 -23.63 13.12 -0.77
C LEU A 256 -24.22 13.59 -2.10
N ALA A 257 -24.42 14.89 -2.26
CA ALA A 257 -24.93 15.49 -3.50
C ALA A 257 -24.03 15.14 -4.70
N ALA A 258 -22.71 15.20 -4.54
CA ALA A 258 -21.75 14.82 -5.57
C ALA A 258 -21.92 13.35 -6.00
N TYR A 259 -22.02 12.41 -5.06
CA TYR A 259 -22.24 10.99 -5.39
C TYR A 259 -23.64 10.70 -5.92
N GLN A 260 -24.67 11.50 -5.56
CA GLN A 260 -26.02 11.36 -6.08
C GLN A 260 -26.11 11.76 -7.57
N ALA A 261 -25.28 12.72 -8.00
CA ALA A 261 -25.20 13.17 -9.38
C ALA A 261 -24.57 12.14 -10.35
N ILE A 262 -23.97 11.05 -9.84
CA ILE A 262 -23.36 10.02 -10.71
C ILE A 262 -24.45 9.22 -11.40
N GLU A 263 -24.45 9.24 -12.74
CA GLU A 263 -25.25 8.38 -13.61
C GLU A 263 -24.37 7.27 -14.19
N LEU A 264 -24.70 6.01 -13.88
CA LEU A 264 -24.01 4.85 -14.44
C LEU A 264 -24.60 4.53 -15.82
N LYS A 265 -23.78 4.62 -16.85
CA LYS A 265 -24.13 4.27 -18.24
C LYS A 265 -24.11 2.78 -18.51
#